data_1bcb5c433f06a5c38b67d4e1e70a3737
#
_entry.id   1bcb5c433f06a5c38b67d4e1e70a3737
#
_cell.length_a   1.000
_cell.length_b   1.000
_cell.length_c   1.000
_cell.angle_alpha   90.00
_cell.angle_beta   90.00
_cell.angle_gamma   90.00
#
_symmetry.space_group_name_H-M   'P 1'
#
loop_
_entity.id
_entity.type
_entity.pdbx_description
1 polymer ?
#
loop_
_entity_poly.entity_id
_entity_poly.type
_entity_poly.pdbx_seq_one_letter_code
_entity_poly.pdbx_strand_id
1 'polypeptide(L)'
;AFRLLIITDEPEEAKEFHTADRLREEADKKGYKNYLYKLSGGYITLEDGIRRVHNKDDKKGFEISHKDTVAVIRGSITRKDSWLDLVSQLERAGIVCVNSRSTINTCADKYRTSLRLADVGLRQPKTVLISDPDNVKEAFKQLDTDFPIILKTLRGSKGVGVLFVESEK
;
A
#
# COMPACT_ATOMS: atom_id res chain seq x y z
N ALA A 1 21.68 -12.95 11.30
CA ALA A 1 21.33 -11.53 11.27
C ALA A 1 20.22 -11.31 10.23
N PHE A 2 19.22 -10.50 10.53
CA PHE A 2 18.16 -10.17 9.58
C PHE A 2 18.68 -9.31 8.44
N ARG A 3 18.10 -9.55 7.26
CA ARG A 3 18.25 -8.70 6.09
C ARG A 3 16.96 -7.91 5.87
N LEU A 4 17.07 -6.63 5.64
CA LEU A 4 15.92 -5.74 5.46
C LEU A 4 15.77 -5.36 3.98
N LEU A 5 14.65 -5.72 3.38
CA LEU A 5 14.24 -5.26 2.06
C LEU A 5 13.25 -4.11 2.22
N ILE A 6 13.66 -2.91 1.92
CA ILE A 6 12.78 -1.74 1.94
C ILE A 6 12.26 -1.52 0.53
N ILE A 7 10.95 -1.56 0.34
CA ILE A 7 10.29 -1.43 -0.96
C ILE A 7 9.58 -0.08 -1.04
N THR A 8 9.85 0.69 -2.08
CA THR A 8 9.24 1.99 -2.30
C THR A 8 8.80 2.20 -3.75
N ASP A 9 7.74 3.00 -3.93
CA ASP A 9 7.28 3.48 -5.23
C ASP A 9 7.89 4.83 -5.64
N GLU A 10 8.75 5.39 -4.78
CA GLU A 10 9.34 6.69 -4.99
C GLU A 10 10.28 6.69 -6.21
N PRO A 11 10.17 7.70 -7.10
CA PRO A 11 11.08 7.83 -8.23
C PRO A 11 12.50 8.16 -7.77
N GLU A 12 13.49 7.79 -8.57
CA GLU A 12 14.91 7.97 -8.26
C GLU A 12 15.32 9.44 -8.09
N GLU A 13 14.56 10.34 -8.73
CA GLU A 13 14.85 11.80 -8.80
C GLU A 13 14.20 12.59 -7.65
N ALA A 14 13.49 11.95 -6.74
CA ALA A 14 12.85 12.65 -5.64
C ALA A 14 13.89 13.28 -4.71
N LYS A 15 13.86 14.60 -4.62
CA LYS A 15 14.87 15.40 -3.89
C LYS A 15 14.54 15.59 -2.39
N GLU A 16 13.42 15.05 -1.92
CA GLU A 16 12.97 15.22 -0.55
C GLU A 16 13.28 13.98 0.29
N PHE A 17 13.46 14.20 1.60
CA PHE A 17 13.73 13.16 2.58
C PHE A 17 12.55 12.21 2.72
N HIS A 18 12.65 11.01 2.16
CA HIS A 18 11.58 10.03 2.15
C HIS A 18 11.69 9.06 3.34
N THR A 19 10.54 8.55 3.77
CA THR A 19 10.46 7.58 4.87
C THR A 19 11.32 6.35 4.62
N ALA A 20 11.44 5.93 3.36
CA ALA A 20 12.25 4.78 2.96
C ALA A 20 13.74 4.99 3.22
N ASP A 21 14.28 6.19 2.93
CA ASP A 21 15.68 6.52 3.19
C ASP A 21 15.98 6.54 4.69
N ARG A 22 15.07 7.09 5.50
CA ARG A 22 15.21 7.08 6.96
C ARG A 22 15.20 5.67 7.54
N LEU A 23 14.38 4.78 6.99
CA LEU A 23 14.38 3.36 7.40
C LEU A 23 15.73 2.71 7.08
N ARG A 24 16.31 3.03 5.93
CA ARG A 24 17.63 2.55 5.54
C ARG A 24 18.71 3.04 6.49
N GLU A 25 18.73 4.35 6.78
CA GLU A 25 19.68 4.95 7.73
C GLU A 25 19.61 4.29 9.11
N GLU A 26 18.41 4.06 9.63
CA GLU A 26 18.25 3.40 10.93
C GLU A 26 18.67 1.93 10.90
N ALA A 27 18.44 1.23 9.77
CA ALA A 27 18.94 -0.12 9.58
C ALA A 27 20.47 -0.16 9.59
N ASP A 28 21.13 0.80 8.89
CA ASP A 28 22.58 0.92 8.86
C ASP A 28 23.16 1.20 10.25
N LYS A 29 22.58 2.14 11.01
CA LYS A 29 22.98 2.44 12.39
C LYS A 29 22.91 1.22 13.31
N LYS A 30 21.94 0.34 13.06
CA LYS A 30 21.74 -0.91 13.81
C LYS A 30 22.57 -2.10 13.28
N GLY A 31 23.33 -1.90 12.21
CA GLY A 31 24.15 -2.95 11.59
C GLY A 31 23.35 -4.00 10.83
N TYR A 32 22.13 -3.71 10.42
CA TYR A 32 21.34 -4.61 9.59
C TYR A 32 21.72 -4.49 8.12
N LYS A 33 22.01 -5.61 7.48
CA LYS A 33 22.14 -5.64 6.01
C LYS A 33 20.80 -5.26 5.39
N ASN A 34 20.79 -4.23 4.56
CA ASN A 34 19.56 -3.73 3.98
C ASN A 34 19.71 -3.39 2.50
N TYR A 35 18.58 -3.26 1.81
CA TYR A 35 18.51 -2.89 0.41
C TYR A 35 17.23 -2.07 0.17
N LEU A 36 17.40 -0.90 -0.42
CA LEU A 36 16.28 -0.07 -0.86
C LEU A 36 15.92 -0.45 -2.29
N TYR A 37 14.81 -1.15 -2.45
CA TYR A 37 14.28 -1.59 -3.73
C TYR A 37 13.26 -0.58 -4.25
N LYS A 38 13.55 -0.03 -5.43
CA LYS A 38 12.67 0.92 -6.12
C LYS A 38 11.83 0.20 -7.15
N LEU A 39 10.51 0.19 -6.96
CA LEU A 39 9.55 -0.45 -7.87
C LEU A 39 9.60 0.12 -9.28
N SER A 40 9.90 1.42 -9.40
CA SER A 40 10.07 2.06 -10.71
C SER A 40 11.41 1.66 -11.30
N GLY A 41 11.37 0.84 -12.34
CA GLY A 41 12.55 0.32 -13.03
C GLY A 41 13.23 -0.89 -12.38
N GLY A 42 12.75 -1.32 -11.20
CA GLY A 42 13.25 -2.53 -10.55
C GLY A 42 12.73 -3.83 -11.19
N TYR A 43 13.47 -4.91 -11.02
CA TYR A 43 13.09 -6.24 -11.48
C TYR A 43 13.55 -7.34 -10.52
N ILE A 44 13.00 -8.54 -10.69
CA ILE A 44 13.33 -9.71 -9.88
C ILE A 44 13.86 -10.81 -10.78
N THR A 45 14.92 -11.48 -10.33
CA THR A 45 15.43 -12.69 -10.96
C THR A 45 15.21 -13.90 -10.06
N LEU A 46 15.01 -15.05 -10.71
CA LEU A 46 14.97 -16.36 -10.09
C LEU A 46 15.92 -17.29 -10.89
N GLU A 47 17.01 -17.66 -10.27
CA GLU A 47 18.03 -18.55 -10.86
C GLU A 47 18.48 -19.56 -9.81
N ASP A 48 18.44 -20.83 -10.14
CA ASP A 48 18.82 -21.96 -9.27
C ASP A 48 18.15 -21.91 -7.87
N GLY A 49 16.87 -21.49 -7.83
CA GLY A 49 16.13 -21.34 -6.59
C GLY A 49 16.47 -20.09 -5.78
N ILE A 50 17.44 -19.30 -6.22
CA ILE A 50 17.85 -18.04 -5.58
C ILE A 50 17.06 -16.90 -6.17
N ARG A 51 16.41 -16.09 -5.32
CA ARG A 51 15.69 -14.89 -5.72
C ARG A 51 16.53 -13.67 -5.41
N ARG A 52 16.60 -12.75 -6.38
CA ARG A 52 17.24 -11.42 -6.19
C ARG A 52 16.33 -10.31 -6.69
N VAL A 53 16.30 -9.23 -5.97
CA VAL A 53 15.71 -7.96 -6.40
C VAL A 53 16.81 -7.05 -6.90
N HIS A 54 16.53 -6.31 -7.97
CA HIS A 54 17.48 -5.43 -8.62
C HIS A 54 16.86 -4.06 -8.85
N ASN A 55 17.57 -3.00 -8.55
CA ASN A 55 17.28 -1.67 -9.08
C ASN A 55 17.74 -1.57 -10.54
N LYS A 56 17.31 -0.54 -11.25
CA LYS A 56 17.48 -0.39 -12.70
C LYS A 56 18.87 -0.74 -13.23
N ASP A 57 19.92 -0.30 -12.58
CA ASP A 57 21.32 -0.49 -13.04
C ASP A 57 22.13 -1.44 -12.15
N ASP A 58 21.49 -2.04 -11.16
CA ASP A 58 22.15 -2.96 -10.22
C ASP A 58 22.12 -4.40 -10.74
N LYS A 59 23.16 -4.80 -11.45
CA LYS A 59 23.30 -6.17 -11.99
C LYS A 59 23.51 -7.22 -10.90
N LYS A 60 24.07 -6.85 -9.75
CA LYS A 60 24.33 -7.79 -8.65
C LYS A 60 23.06 -8.18 -7.91
N GLY A 61 22.21 -7.20 -7.67
CA GLY A 61 20.99 -7.37 -6.93
C GLY A 61 21.17 -7.74 -5.46
N PHE A 62 20.06 -7.82 -4.78
CA PHE A 62 19.99 -8.21 -3.37
C PHE A 62 19.25 -9.55 -3.25
N GLU A 63 19.93 -10.55 -2.73
CA GLU A 63 19.35 -11.87 -2.49
C GLU A 63 18.34 -11.82 -1.36
N ILE A 64 17.16 -12.38 -1.60
CA ILE A 64 16.08 -12.51 -0.61
C ILE A 64 15.86 -13.96 -0.25
N SER A 65 15.65 -14.22 1.04
CA SER A 65 15.41 -15.56 1.57
C SER A 65 14.41 -15.52 2.71
N HIS A 66 13.48 -16.47 2.74
CA HIS A 66 12.52 -16.61 3.85
C HIS A 66 13.20 -16.86 5.21
N LYS A 67 14.44 -17.28 5.23
CA LYS A 67 15.19 -17.60 6.45
C LYS A 67 15.60 -16.36 7.25
N ASP A 68 15.79 -15.22 6.57
CA ASP A 68 16.37 -14.04 7.20
C ASP A 68 15.91 -12.69 6.63
N THR A 69 15.14 -12.68 5.54
CA THR A 69 14.68 -11.42 4.92
C THR A 69 13.31 -11.02 5.44
N VAL A 70 13.19 -9.75 5.83
CA VAL A 70 11.93 -9.06 6.12
C VAL A 70 11.76 -7.93 5.12
N ALA A 71 10.58 -7.83 4.52
CA ALA A 71 10.24 -6.77 3.59
C ALA A 71 9.38 -5.70 4.27
N VAL A 72 9.80 -4.44 4.20
CA VAL A 72 9.02 -3.28 4.66
C VAL A 72 8.57 -2.49 3.45
N ILE A 73 7.26 -2.36 3.29
CA ILE A 73 6.65 -1.73 2.11
C ILE A 73 6.22 -0.31 2.48
N ARG A 74 6.70 0.66 1.70
CA ARG A 74 6.39 2.08 1.87
C ARG A 74 5.92 2.70 0.56
N GLY A 75 5.03 3.70 0.66
CA GLY A 75 4.53 4.44 -0.48
C GLY A 75 3.20 3.93 -1.02
N SER A 76 2.81 4.43 -2.19
CA SER A 76 1.51 4.20 -2.82
C SER A 76 1.54 3.01 -3.78
N ILE A 77 1.95 1.86 -3.26
CA ILE A 77 2.14 0.61 -4.05
C ILE A 77 0.85 0.09 -4.69
N THR A 78 -0.33 0.55 -4.27
CA THR A 78 -1.62 0.22 -4.91
C THR A 78 -1.86 0.95 -6.23
N ARG A 79 -0.94 1.81 -6.67
CA ARG A 79 -1.04 2.48 -7.99
C ARG A 79 -0.96 1.54 -9.18
N LYS A 80 -0.29 0.39 -9.01
CA LYS A 80 -0.17 -0.64 -10.05
C LYS A 80 -0.43 -2.02 -9.46
N ASP A 81 -1.25 -2.81 -10.14
CA ASP A 81 -1.54 -4.17 -9.70
C ASP A 81 -0.26 -5.03 -9.67
N SER A 82 0.64 -4.83 -10.62
CA SER A 82 1.94 -5.53 -10.64
C SER A 82 2.80 -5.27 -9.40
N TRP A 83 2.67 -4.12 -8.76
CA TRP A 83 3.36 -3.82 -7.51
C TRP A 83 2.76 -4.57 -6.31
N LEU A 84 1.43 -4.68 -6.27
CA LEU A 84 0.75 -5.53 -5.28
C LEU A 84 1.06 -7.02 -5.52
N ASP A 85 1.18 -7.43 -6.76
CA ASP A 85 1.54 -8.81 -7.11
C ASP A 85 2.96 -9.16 -6.67
N LEU A 86 3.89 -8.20 -6.69
CA LEU A 86 5.21 -8.37 -6.10
C LEU A 86 5.11 -8.76 -4.62
N VAL A 87 4.30 -8.06 -3.83
CA VAL A 87 4.11 -8.39 -2.40
C VAL A 87 3.57 -9.81 -2.25
N SER A 88 2.57 -10.20 -3.08
CA SER A 88 2.07 -11.58 -3.10
C SER A 88 3.16 -12.60 -3.38
N GLN A 89 4.05 -12.30 -4.32
CA GLN A 89 5.17 -13.17 -4.66
C GLN A 89 6.15 -13.33 -3.50
N LEU A 90 6.44 -12.25 -2.79
CA LEU A 90 7.29 -12.28 -1.60
C LEU A 90 6.64 -13.11 -0.48
N GLU A 91 5.37 -12.90 -0.21
CA GLU A 91 4.62 -13.66 0.80
C GLU A 91 4.58 -15.16 0.46
N ARG A 92 4.32 -15.50 -0.81
CA ARG A 92 4.36 -16.91 -1.28
C ARG A 92 5.75 -17.53 -1.18
N ALA A 93 6.79 -16.73 -1.26
CA ALA A 93 8.17 -17.19 -1.01
C ALA A 93 8.50 -17.29 0.49
N GLY A 94 7.54 -17.05 1.39
CA GLY A 94 7.73 -17.10 2.85
C GLY A 94 8.39 -15.86 3.45
N ILE A 95 8.51 -14.77 2.68
CA ILE A 95 9.05 -13.51 3.18
C ILE A 95 7.99 -12.80 4.04
N VAL A 96 8.36 -12.41 5.24
CA VAL A 96 7.50 -11.58 6.09
C VAL A 96 7.42 -10.18 5.51
N CYS A 97 6.21 -9.76 5.14
CA CYS A 97 5.94 -8.43 4.57
C CYS A 97 5.22 -7.53 5.59
N VAL A 98 5.76 -6.36 5.81
CA VAL A 98 5.16 -5.32 6.66
C VAL A 98 4.80 -4.10 5.78
N ASN A 99 3.55 -3.94 5.44
CA ASN A 99 2.38 -4.77 5.74
C ASN A 99 2.15 -5.82 4.65
N SER A 100 1.25 -6.77 4.94
CA SER A 100 0.85 -7.79 3.98
C SER A 100 0.08 -7.20 2.78
N ARG A 101 0.06 -7.91 1.65
CA ARG A 101 -0.76 -7.54 0.49
C ARG A 101 -2.23 -7.33 0.87
N SER A 102 -2.77 -8.25 1.67
CA SER A 102 -4.16 -8.19 2.13
C SER A 102 -4.43 -6.89 2.91
N THR A 103 -3.58 -6.56 3.86
CA THR A 103 -3.69 -5.33 4.66
C THR A 103 -3.58 -4.08 3.79
N ILE A 104 -2.58 -4.02 2.91
CA ILE A 104 -2.36 -2.89 2.00
C ILE A 104 -3.60 -2.68 1.11
N ASN A 105 -4.12 -3.76 0.52
CA ASN A 105 -5.27 -3.68 -0.38
C ASN A 105 -6.57 -3.27 0.36
N THR A 106 -6.76 -3.73 1.58
CA THR A 106 -7.91 -3.34 2.41
C THR A 106 -7.82 -1.86 2.79
N CYS A 107 -6.69 -1.43 3.32
CA CYS A 107 -6.50 -0.05 3.80
C CYS A 107 -6.45 0.99 2.67
N ALA A 108 -6.16 0.59 1.44
CA ALA A 108 -6.16 1.48 0.30
C ALA A 108 -7.56 1.84 -0.24
N ASP A 109 -8.59 1.14 0.24
CA ASP A 109 -9.98 1.34 -0.17
C ASP A 109 -10.83 1.68 1.05
N LYS A 110 -11.48 2.86 1.00
CA LYS A 110 -12.22 3.40 2.16
C LYS A 110 -13.41 2.51 2.53
N TYR A 111 -14.09 1.93 1.55
CA TYR A 111 -15.24 1.07 1.82
C TYR A 111 -14.83 -0.30 2.36
N ARG A 112 -13.79 -0.92 1.80
CA ARG A 112 -13.23 -2.15 2.35
C ARG A 112 -12.75 -1.98 3.79
N THR A 113 -12.12 -0.85 4.08
CA THR A 113 -11.70 -0.51 5.45
C THR A 113 -12.91 -0.42 6.38
N SER A 114 -13.98 0.28 5.97
CA SER A 114 -15.22 0.39 6.77
C SER A 114 -15.87 -0.97 7.00
N LEU A 115 -15.97 -1.81 5.97
CA LEU A 115 -16.49 -3.17 6.12
C LEU A 115 -15.67 -3.97 7.13
N ARG A 116 -14.34 -3.93 7.03
CA ARG A 116 -13.47 -4.67 7.93
C ARG A 116 -13.58 -4.20 9.38
N LEU A 117 -13.76 -2.91 9.60
CA LEU A 117 -13.99 -2.34 10.93
C LEU A 117 -15.36 -2.77 11.49
N ALA A 118 -16.39 -2.79 10.63
CA ALA A 118 -17.71 -3.27 11.01
C ALA A 118 -17.72 -4.77 11.38
N ASP A 119 -17.00 -5.60 10.62
CA ASP A 119 -16.86 -7.03 10.89
C ASP A 119 -16.32 -7.35 12.29
N VAL A 120 -15.51 -6.46 12.84
CA VAL A 120 -14.96 -6.60 14.20
C VAL A 120 -15.75 -5.79 15.25
N GLY A 121 -16.94 -5.31 14.91
CA GLY A 121 -17.86 -4.63 15.81
C GLY A 121 -17.50 -3.19 16.14
N LEU A 122 -16.58 -2.56 15.40
CA LEU A 122 -16.26 -1.16 15.59
C LEU A 122 -17.34 -0.27 14.99
N ARG A 123 -17.76 0.73 15.76
CA ARG A 123 -18.77 1.69 15.34
C ARG A 123 -18.28 2.50 14.13
N GLN A 124 -19.10 2.52 13.08
CA GLN A 124 -18.85 3.27 11.85
C GLN A 124 -19.97 4.27 11.59
N PRO A 125 -19.69 5.41 10.93
CA PRO A 125 -20.73 6.23 10.36
C PRO A 125 -21.59 5.42 9.38
N LYS A 126 -22.89 5.72 9.30
CA LYS A 126 -23.74 5.13 8.27
C LYS A 126 -23.16 5.44 6.89
N THR A 127 -22.99 4.43 6.08
CA THR A 127 -22.26 4.53 4.80
C THR A 127 -23.00 3.75 3.74
N VAL A 128 -23.15 4.33 2.56
CA VAL A 128 -23.73 3.67 1.39
C VAL A 128 -22.66 3.68 0.28
N LEU A 129 -22.44 2.52 -0.33
CA LEU A 129 -21.59 2.39 -1.52
C LEU A 129 -22.44 2.62 -2.77
N ILE A 130 -22.00 3.49 -3.63
CA ILE A 130 -22.62 3.79 -4.92
C ILE A 130 -21.73 3.23 -6.02
N SER A 131 -22.27 2.34 -6.82
CA SER A 131 -21.57 1.75 -7.98
C SER A 131 -21.87 2.49 -9.29
N ASP A 132 -23.00 3.20 -9.33
CA ASP A 132 -23.45 3.96 -10.49
C ASP A 132 -23.90 5.36 -10.05
N PRO A 133 -23.44 6.44 -10.71
CA PRO A 133 -23.84 7.81 -10.40
C PRO A 133 -25.36 8.04 -10.45
N ASP A 134 -26.09 7.32 -11.28
CA ASP A 134 -27.54 7.46 -11.41
C ASP A 134 -28.28 7.06 -10.12
N ASN A 135 -27.64 6.28 -9.26
CA ASN A 135 -28.20 5.84 -7.98
C ASN A 135 -27.92 6.80 -6.80
N VAL A 136 -27.28 7.96 -7.02
CA VAL A 136 -26.91 8.88 -5.95
C VAL A 136 -28.11 9.31 -5.11
N LYS A 137 -29.23 9.68 -5.74
CA LYS A 137 -30.43 10.15 -5.05
C LYS A 137 -31.05 9.05 -4.19
N GLU A 138 -31.10 7.84 -4.68
CA GLU A 138 -31.65 6.71 -3.92
C GLU A 138 -30.70 6.32 -2.76
N ALA A 139 -29.40 6.31 -3.01
CA ALA A 139 -28.39 6.09 -2.00
C ALA A 139 -28.48 7.11 -0.86
N PHE A 140 -28.72 8.38 -1.19
CA PHE A 140 -28.92 9.43 -0.18
C PHE A 140 -30.12 9.17 0.71
N LYS A 141 -31.25 8.75 0.13
CA LYS A 141 -32.43 8.35 0.94
C LYS A 141 -32.11 7.20 1.91
N GLN A 142 -31.27 6.26 1.50
CA GLN A 142 -30.86 5.14 2.35
C GLN A 142 -29.94 5.58 3.49
N LEU A 143 -29.25 6.71 3.39
CA LEU A 143 -28.49 7.27 4.51
C LEU A 143 -29.40 7.69 5.65
N ASP A 144 -30.68 8.04 5.36
CA ASP A 144 -31.66 8.48 6.34
C ASP A 144 -31.08 9.55 7.27
N THR A 145 -30.54 10.61 6.67
CA THR A 145 -29.90 11.74 7.34
C THR A 145 -30.06 13.00 6.50
N ASP A 146 -29.95 14.12 7.16
CA ASP A 146 -29.89 15.43 6.50
C ASP A 146 -28.45 15.79 6.07
N PHE A 147 -28.34 16.87 5.29
CA PHE A 147 -27.06 17.50 5.02
C PHE A 147 -26.49 18.15 6.30
N PRO A 148 -25.18 18.25 6.45
CA PRO A 148 -24.15 17.90 5.44
C PRO A 148 -23.80 16.43 5.41
N ILE A 149 -23.33 15.93 4.27
CA ILE A 149 -22.78 14.59 4.09
C ILE A 149 -21.36 14.64 3.53
N ILE A 150 -20.67 13.53 3.65
CA ILE A 150 -19.34 13.35 3.04
C ILE A 150 -19.43 12.38 1.87
N LEU A 151 -19.10 12.85 0.69
CA LEU A 151 -18.92 12.03 -0.49
C LEU A 151 -17.42 11.71 -0.67
N LYS A 152 -17.10 10.43 -0.88
CA LYS A 152 -15.70 10.00 -0.98
C LYS A 152 -15.49 9.09 -2.19
N THR A 153 -14.40 9.28 -2.90
CA THR A 153 -13.90 8.23 -3.81
C THR A 153 -13.38 7.04 -3.00
N LEU A 154 -13.52 5.83 -3.52
CA LEU A 154 -13.06 4.62 -2.84
C LEU A 154 -11.56 4.67 -2.55
N ARG A 155 -10.77 5.11 -3.52
CA ARG A 155 -9.31 5.25 -3.43
C ARG A 155 -8.88 6.70 -3.49
N GLY A 156 -7.79 7.01 -2.86
CA GLY A 156 -7.22 8.35 -2.79
C GLY A 156 -6.53 8.58 -1.45
N SER A 157 -5.65 9.57 -1.40
CA SER A 157 -4.88 9.93 -0.23
C SER A 157 -4.85 11.45 -0.01
N LYS A 158 -4.46 11.89 1.19
CA LYS A 158 -4.29 13.32 1.52
C LYS A 158 -5.54 14.17 1.27
N GLY A 159 -6.74 13.60 1.48
CA GLY A 159 -8.01 14.32 1.27
C GLY A 159 -8.47 14.42 -0.18
N VAL A 160 -7.69 13.98 -1.15
CA VAL A 160 -8.11 13.97 -2.55
C VAL A 160 -9.31 13.04 -2.73
N GLY A 161 -10.37 13.55 -3.38
CA GLY A 161 -11.61 12.79 -3.59
C GLY A 161 -12.47 12.65 -2.33
N VAL A 162 -12.37 13.61 -1.40
CA VAL A 162 -13.27 13.75 -0.26
C VAL A 162 -13.97 15.10 -0.39
N LEU A 163 -15.29 15.07 -0.52
CA LEU A 163 -16.13 16.25 -0.68
C LEU A 163 -17.06 16.40 0.51
N PHE A 164 -17.16 17.61 1.03
CA PHE A 164 -18.16 18.00 2.00
C PHE A 164 -19.34 18.61 1.23
N VAL A 165 -20.50 17.99 1.34
CA VAL A 165 -21.70 18.37 0.58
C VAL A 165 -22.73 18.93 1.54
N GLU A 166 -23.02 20.22 1.41
CA GLU A 166 -23.89 20.98 2.32
C GLU A 166 -25.36 20.99 1.90
N SER A 167 -25.63 20.72 0.62
CA SER A 167 -26.99 20.71 0.07
C SER A 167 -27.06 19.92 -1.23
N GLU A 168 -28.27 19.67 -1.71
CA GLU A 168 -28.54 18.97 -2.97
C GLU A 168 -28.29 19.82 -4.25
N LYS A 169 -28.02 21.12 -4.07
CA LYS A 169 -27.84 22.08 -5.18
C LYS A 169 -26.40 22.18 -5.63
#